data_d76eb7ba45effa55290710d11b4db218
#
_entry.id   d76eb7ba45effa55290710d11b4db218
#
_cell.length_a   1.000
_cell.length_b   1.000
_cell.length_c   1.000
_cell.angle_alpha   90.00
_cell.angle_beta   90.00
_cell.angle_gamma   90.00
#
_symmetry.space_group_name_H-M   'P 1'
#
loop_
_entity.id
_entity.type
_entity.pdbx_description
1 polymer ?
#
loop_
_entity_poly.entity_id
_entity_poly.type
_entity_poly.pdbx_seq_one_letter_code
_entity_poly.pdbx_strand_id
1 'polypeptide(L)'
;VEGASEVVVAGAGLSGLTAAYELRDRDVQVLEAGEAVGGVCLTGSYQGVAYPAGSAYFYYPEEPAWQAWYRELGLPLEAALVPPPASALFHQGRWFPDCFSLKGLRTLPLPGEAREGLVRLAAELTALAERWGLGSPVLPQAHLDRLSLARYLEGERGLSPQVTGLLSPYSRSCLGAGPEAVSAWAGLFFLMAEFSPGCQSAAFPEGNARLAQALAAALPRPPRLKHTVVRLEPGGDRVGLLIWNGRQQRPYRWEAGVVILATGKFVTKHILPPGWGWKVEQFQAFRYSSYLVAALCGPLTLSAPGYENWVAGEAALSDFILVPRVAAAGEPRVLVAFAPQPFPRGREALREARPEDKAREVLDALERLFPGTAREVEEVRLYRFGHAQVVPYPGFLTGLRGRFPRQQGRVILAHSDLEGLPCIEAAIVQGRQAAQAARETLAP
;
A
#
# COMPACT_ATOMS: atom_id res chain seq x y z
N VAL A 1 18.35 -16.11 -27.99
CA VAL A 1 18.14 -16.15 -26.53
C VAL A 1 19.42 -15.69 -25.88
N GLU A 2 19.37 -14.61 -25.08
CA GLU A 2 20.58 -14.09 -24.40
C GLU A 2 20.82 -14.75 -23.03
N GLY A 3 19.85 -15.53 -22.52
CA GLY A 3 19.97 -16.26 -21.28
C GLY A 3 18.74 -17.06 -20.90
N ALA A 4 18.90 -17.86 -19.85
CA ALA A 4 17.83 -18.68 -19.30
C ALA A 4 17.96 -18.74 -17.77
N SER A 5 16.84 -18.98 -17.09
CA SER A 5 16.77 -19.21 -15.64
C SER A 5 15.71 -20.26 -15.30
N GLU A 6 15.78 -20.87 -14.12
CA GLU A 6 14.68 -21.70 -13.64
C GLU A 6 13.44 -20.86 -13.40
N VAL A 7 13.63 -19.69 -12.76
CA VAL A 7 12.55 -18.74 -12.46
C VAL A 7 12.93 -17.34 -12.92
N VAL A 8 12.01 -16.67 -13.58
CA VAL A 8 12.08 -15.20 -13.81
C VAL A 8 10.95 -14.53 -13.06
N VAL A 9 11.30 -13.49 -12.30
CA VAL A 9 10.33 -12.63 -11.61
C VAL A 9 10.28 -11.28 -12.32
N ALA A 10 9.11 -10.91 -12.83
CA ALA A 10 8.88 -9.61 -13.45
C ALA A 10 8.27 -8.62 -12.44
N GLY A 11 9.04 -7.63 -12.04
CA GLY A 11 8.72 -6.63 -11.03
C GLY A 11 9.50 -6.83 -9.72
N ALA A 12 10.25 -5.80 -9.31
CA ALA A 12 11.02 -5.75 -8.06
C ALA A 12 10.30 -4.93 -6.97
N GLY A 13 8.97 -4.97 -6.94
CA GLY A 13 8.18 -4.57 -5.76
C GLY A 13 8.26 -5.64 -4.67
N LEU A 14 7.66 -5.38 -3.50
CA LEU A 14 7.75 -6.29 -2.36
C LEU A 14 7.27 -7.71 -2.67
N SER A 15 6.19 -7.89 -3.45
CA SER A 15 5.72 -9.24 -3.82
C SER A 15 6.75 -10.00 -4.65
N GLY A 16 7.35 -9.35 -5.64
CA GLY A 16 8.36 -9.99 -6.50
C GLY A 16 9.65 -10.28 -5.77
N LEU A 17 10.14 -9.34 -4.96
CA LEU A 17 11.35 -9.53 -4.16
C LEU A 17 11.17 -10.62 -3.10
N THR A 18 10.00 -10.67 -2.45
CA THR A 18 9.68 -11.76 -1.51
C THR A 18 9.66 -13.11 -2.23
N ALA A 19 9.01 -13.19 -3.39
CA ALA A 19 9.00 -14.43 -4.16
C ALA A 19 10.42 -14.88 -4.55
N ALA A 20 11.25 -13.96 -5.00
CA ALA A 20 12.64 -14.24 -5.35
C ALA A 20 13.47 -14.65 -4.12
N TYR A 21 13.28 -14.00 -2.98
CA TYR A 21 13.95 -14.34 -1.73
C TYR A 21 13.58 -15.74 -1.23
N GLU A 22 12.32 -16.10 -1.27
CA GLU A 22 11.86 -17.46 -0.91
C GLU A 22 12.39 -18.54 -1.88
N LEU A 23 12.77 -18.16 -3.10
CA LEU A 23 13.33 -19.02 -4.13
C LEU A 23 14.86 -18.87 -4.29
N ARG A 24 15.55 -18.22 -3.34
CA ARG A 24 16.98 -17.88 -3.46
C ARG A 24 17.95 -19.08 -3.55
N ASP A 25 17.45 -20.27 -3.24
CA ASP A 25 18.13 -21.55 -3.43
C ASP A 25 18.03 -22.09 -4.89
N ARG A 26 17.30 -21.38 -5.75
CA ARG A 26 17.09 -21.71 -7.16
C ARG A 26 17.78 -20.68 -8.07
N ASP A 27 17.85 -21.01 -9.37
CA ASP A 27 18.32 -20.06 -10.38
C ASP A 27 17.20 -19.04 -10.69
N VAL A 28 17.16 -17.95 -9.90
CA VAL A 28 16.16 -16.88 -10.01
C VAL A 28 16.77 -15.61 -10.58
N GLN A 29 16.08 -15.00 -11.56
CA GLN A 29 16.41 -13.66 -12.06
C GLN A 29 15.21 -12.72 -11.89
N VAL A 30 15.43 -11.62 -11.18
CA VAL A 30 14.44 -10.52 -11.05
C VAL A 30 14.70 -9.46 -12.13
N LEU A 31 13.62 -9.04 -12.81
CA LEU A 31 13.63 -7.98 -13.82
C LEU A 31 12.74 -6.83 -13.35
N GLU A 32 13.27 -5.61 -13.37
CA GLU A 32 12.56 -4.39 -12.94
C GLU A 32 12.63 -3.34 -14.04
N ALA A 33 11.46 -2.78 -14.37
CA ALA A 33 11.35 -1.73 -15.40
C ALA A 33 11.93 -0.38 -14.92
N GLY A 34 11.85 -0.12 -13.62
CA GLY A 34 12.30 1.12 -12.99
C GLY A 34 13.82 1.18 -12.76
N GLU A 35 14.22 2.30 -12.17
CA GLU A 35 15.63 2.60 -11.81
C GLU A 35 16.01 2.09 -10.42
N ALA A 36 15.02 1.68 -9.62
CA ALA A 36 15.20 1.20 -8.25
C ALA A 36 14.22 0.08 -7.94
N VAL A 37 14.55 -0.72 -6.92
CA VAL A 37 13.64 -1.71 -6.33
C VAL A 37 12.64 -1.04 -5.38
N GLY A 38 11.53 -1.71 -5.06
CA GLY A 38 10.55 -1.31 -4.06
C GLY A 38 9.14 -1.09 -4.60
N GLY A 39 8.98 -0.82 -5.89
CA GLY A 39 7.66 -0.54 -6.47
C GLY A 39 7.06 0.74 -5.86
N VAL A 40 5.92 0.64 -5.16
CA VAL A 40 5.30 1.78 -4.46
C VAL A 40 5.86 1.98 -3.03
N CYS A 41 6.73 1.10 -2.56
CA CYS A 41 7.41 1.24 -1.28
C CYS A 41 8.67 2.10 -1.47
N LEU A 42 8.48 3.41 -1.62
CA LEU A 42 9.51 4.38 -1.93
C LEU A 42 9.90 5.20 -0.70
N THR A 43 11.17 5.62 -0.66
CA THR A 43 11.70 6.57 0.33
C THR A 43 12.34 7.75 -0.39
N GLY A 44 11.96 8.96 0.00
CA GLY A 44 12.63 10.19 -0.39
C GLY A 44 13.62 10.64 0.69
N SER A 45 14.47 11.62 0.38
CA SER A 45 15.39 12.22 1.35
C SER A 45 15.54 13.73 1.07
N TYR A 46 15.50 14.53 2.12
CA TYR A 46 15.75 15.98 2.07
C TYR A 46 16.72 16.35 3.18
N GLN A 47 17.89 16.89 2.83
CA GLN A 47 18.95 17.29 3.77
C GLN A 47 19.26 16.23 4.85
N GLY A 48 19.30 14.95 4.47
CA GLY A 48 19.56 13.84 5.38
C GLY A 48 18.32 13.28 6.09
N VAL A 49 17.16 13.94 6.01
CA VAL A 49 15.89 13.45 6.56
C VAL A 49 15.25 12.49 5.55
N ALA A 50 15.16 11.21 5.90
CA ALA A 50 14.43 10.21 5.12
C ALA A 50 12.91 10.34 5.39
N TYR A 51 12.08 10.17 4.35
CA TYR A 51 10.63 10.24 4.48
C TYR A 51 9.92 9.24 3.54
N PRO A 52 8.72 8.75 3.90
CA PRO A 52 7.96 7.87 3.04
C PRO A 52 7.45 8.64 1.80
N ALA A 53 7.80 8.16 0.61
CA ALA A 53 7.31 8.71 -0.66
C ALA A 53 6.25 7.80 -1.31
N GLY A 54 5.82 6.78 -0.60
CA GLY A 54 4.80 5.80 -0.97
C GLY A 54 4.23 5.15 0.29
N SER A 55 4.48 3.84 0.52
CA SER A 55 4.00 3.15 1.73
C SER A 55 4.54 3.80 3.00
N ALA A 56 3.63 4.29 3.84
CA ALA A 56 3.95 5.09 5.02
C ALA A 56 4.39 4.25 6.21
N TYR A 57 3.71 3.13 6.46
CA TYR A 57 3.94 2.24 7.59
C TYR A 57 3.56 0.80 7.25
N PHE A 58 3.85 -0.10 8.16
CA PHE A 58 3.39 -1.48 8.23
C PHE A 58 3.00 -1.80 9.67
N TYR A 59 2.35 -2.94 9.91
CA TYR A 59 2.08 -3.37 11.27
C TYR A 59 3.22 -4.21 11.82
N TYR A 60 3.63 -3.91 13.06
CA TYR A 60 4.63 -4.71 13.75
C TYR A 60 4.13 -6.15 13.88
N PRO A 61 4.85 -7.13 13.35
CA PRO A 61 4.36 -8.51 13.35
C PRO A 61 4.39 -9.11 14.75
N GLU A 62 3.25 -9.58 15.22
CA GLU A 62 3.14 -10.28 16.51
C GLU A 62 3.66 -11.72 16.43
N GLU A 63 3.54 -12.37 15.27
CA GLU A 63 3.94 -13.75 15.07
C GLU A 63 5.47 -13.91 15.06
N PRO A 64 6.06 -14.81 15.92
CA PRO A 64 7.50 -15.01 15.99
C PRO A 64 8.16 -15.39 14.68
N ALA A 65 7.45 -16.12 13.79
CA ALA A 65 7.95 -16.51 12.47
C ALA A 65 8.17 -15.29 11.55
N TRP A 66 7.27 -14.31 11.58
CA TRP A 66 7.44 -13.08 10.85
C TRP A 66 8.57 -12.23 11.41
N GLN A 67 8.66 -12.11 12.74
CA GLN A 67 9.76 -11.39 13.38
C GLN A 67 11.11 -12.02 13.05
N ALA A 68 11.20 -13.36 13.02
CA ALA A 68 12.40 -14.09 12.64
C ALA A 68 12.80 -13.79 11.20
N TRP A 69 11.82 -13.71 10.28
CA TRP A 69 12.05 -13.37 8.88
C TRP A 69 12.63 -11.94 8.70
N TYR A 70 12.10 -10.95 9.41
CA TYR A 70 12.67 -9.60 9.40
C TYR A 70 14.10 -9.58 9.98
N ARG A 71 14.36 -10.31 11.06
CA ARG A 71 15.71 -10.41 11.66
C ARG A 71 16.71 -11.10 10.73
N GLU A 72 16.29 -12.14 10.00
CA GLU A 72 17.12 -12.80 8.97
C GLU A 72 17.55 -11.81 7.87
N LEU A 73 16.68 -10.86 7.51
CA LEU A 73 16.98 -9.78 6.58
C LEU A 73 17.83 -8.65 7.19
N GLY A 74 18.24 -8.75 8.45
CA GLY A 74 19.01 -7.71 9.14
C GLY A 74 18.21 -6.42 9.42
N LEU A 75 16.89 -6.54 9.55
CA LEU A 75 16.00 -5.39 9.77
C LEU A 75 15.67 -5.23 11.25
N PRO A 76 15.97 -4.05 11.86
CA PRO A 76 15.76 -3.79 13.28
C PRO A 76 14.29 -3.43 13.55
N LEU A 77 13.43 -4.41 13.75
CA LEU A 77 11.98 -4.20 13.95
C LEU A 77 11.67 -3.32 15.17
N GLU A 78 12.42 -3.47 16.26
CA GLU A 78 12.22 -2.70 17.48
C GLU A 78 12.49 -1.21 17.27
N ALA A 79 13.46 -0.87 16.42
CA ALA A 79 13.75 0.51 16.02
C ALA A 79 12.73 1.09 15.04
N ALA A 80 11.91 0.23 14.43
CA ALA A 80 10.85 0.63 13.50
C ALA A 80 9.53 0.97 14.22
N LEU A 81 9.36 0.60 15.50
CA LEU A 81 8.13 0.90 16.23
C LEU A 81 7.85 2.41 16.27
N VAL A 82 6.64 2.77 15.88
CA VAL A 82 6.17 4.14 15.90
C VAL A 82 5.84 4.55 17.34
N PRO A 83 6.48 5.62 17.89
CA PRO A 83 6.15 6.09 19.23
C PRO A 83 4.72 6.61 19.33
N PRO A 84 4.00 6.34 20.43
CA PRO A 84 2.65 6.86 20.63
C PRO A 84 2.62 8.40 20.73
N PRO A 85 1.49 9.04 20.36
CA PRO A 85 0.35 8.44 19.70
C PRO A 85 0.67 8.09 18.24
N ALA A 86 0.28 6.89 17.80
CA ALA A 86 0.47 6.47 16.42
C ALA A 86 -0.41 7.28 15.45
N SER A 87 -1.64 7.59 15.85
CA SER A 87 -2.60 8.34 15.04
C SER A 87 -3.23 9.51 15.78
N ALA A 88 -3.57 10.58 15.06
CA ALA A 88 -4.32 11.71 15.57
C ALA A 88 -5.29 12.20 14.48
N LEU A 89 -6.42 12.76 14.88
CA LEU A 89 -7.40 13.36 13.98
C LEU A 89 -7.44 14.89 14.17
N PHE A 90 -7.29 15.63 13.08
CA PHE A 90 -7.57 17.06 13.04
C PHE A 90 -9.00 17.30 12.54
N HIS A 91 -9.79 17.99 13.33
CA HIS A 91 -11.16 18.36 12.97
C HIS A 91 -11.56 19.67 13.61
N GLN A 92 -12.11 20.60 12.83
CA GLN A 92 -12.58 21.91 13.28
C GLN A 92 -11.56 22.69 14.12
N GLY A 93 -10.29 22.72 13.65
CA GLY A 93 -9.21 23.46 14.32
C GLY A 93 -8.66 22.81 15.59
N ARG A 94 -9.01 21.56 15.89
CA ARG A 94 -8.58 20.84 17.10
C ARG A 94 -8.02 19.46 16.77
N TRP A 95 -7.04 19.03 17.58
CA TRP A 95 -6.48 17.70 17.54
C TRP A 95 -7.19 16.75 18.51
N PHE A 96 -7.37 15.52 18.06
CA PHE A 96 -7.88 14.39 18.84
C PHE A 96 -6.83 13.27 18.74
N PRO A 97 -5.83 13.24 19.66
CA PRO A 97 -4.79 12.21 19.65
C PRO A 97 -5.38 10.84 20.01
N ASP A 98 -4.67 9.77 19.62
CA ASP A 98 -5.11 8.38 19.79
C ASP A 98 -6.51 8.11 19.25
N CYS A 99 -6.86 8.74 18.13
CA CYS A 99 -8.23 8.81 17.62
C CYS A 99 -8.87 7.44 17.34
N PHE A 100 -8.10 6.37 17.24
CA PHE A 100 -8.60 5.00 17.06
C PHE A 100 -8.58 4.17 18.36
N SER A 101 -7.96 4.62 19.44
CA SER A 101 -8.07 3.94 20.73
C SER A 101 -9.47 4.12 21.34
N LEU A 102 -9.94 3.18 22.15
CA LEU A 102 -11.22 3.32 22.85
C LEU A 102 -11.29 4.59 23.73
N LYS A 103 -10.16 5.03 24.28
CA LYS A 103 -10.05 6.29 25.02
C LYS A 103 -10.18 7.49 24.08
N GLY A 104 -9.46 7.49 22.98
CA GLY A 104 -9.47 8.57 21.98
C GLY A 104 -10.84 8.71 21.30
N LEU A 105 -11.48 7.61 20.92
CA LEU A 105 -12.82 7.60 20.32
C LEU A 105 -13.87 8.32 21.19
N ARG A 106 -13.75 8.24 22.52
CA ARG A 106 -14.63 8.92 23.47
C ARG A 106 -14.44 10.44 23.48
N THR A 107 -13.35 10.95 22.96
CA THR A 107 -13.06 12.39 22.87
C THR A 107 -13.48 13.01 21.55
N LEU A 108 -13.85 12.19 20.56
CA LEU A 108 -14.21 12.67 19.22
C LEU A 108 -15.42 13.62 19.28
N PRO A 109 -15.47 14.65 18.40
CA PRO A 109 -16.50 15.66 18.37
C PRO A 109 -17.79 15.16 17.69
N LEU A 110 -18.33 14.06 18.22
CA LEU A 110 -19.55 13.42 17.77
C LEU A 110 -20.68 13.62 18.79
N PRO A 111 -21.95 13.68 18.35
CA PRO A 111 -23.08 13.57 19.27
C PRO A 111 -22.94 12.32 20.15
N GLY A 112 -23.45 12.36 21.38
CA GLY A 112 -23.26 11.30 22.38
C GLY A 112 -23.63 9.92 21.84
N GLU A 113 -24.80 9.78 21.24
CA GLU A 113 -25.28 8.50 20.68
C GLU A 113 -24.39 7.99 19.55
N ALA A 114 -23.95 8.85 18.63
CA ALA A 114 -23.07 8.51 17.53
C ALA A 114 -21.69 8.07 18.04
N ARG A 115 -21.15 8.76 19.03
CA ARG A 115 -19.88 8.42 19.67
C ARG A 115 -19.94 7.08 20.41
N GLU A 116 -20.98 6.85 21.18
CA GLU A 116 -21.18 5.55 21.84
C GLU A 116 -21.36 4.40 20.87
N GLY A 117 -22.05 4.62 19.74
CA GLY A 117 -22.19 3.65 18.67
C GLY A 117 -20.82 3.28 18.07
N LEU A 118 -19.96 4.25 17.80
CA LEU A 118 -18.61 4.02 17.30
C LEU A 118 -17.73 3.30 18.32
N VAL A 119 -17.82 3.65 19.61
CA VAL A 119 -17.08 2.96 20.69
C VAL A 119 -17.53 1.49 20.81
N ARG A 120 -18.83 1.22 20.72
CA ARG A 120 -19.34 -0.16 20.70
C ARG A 120 -18.81 -0.95 19.50
N LEU A 121 -18.84 -0.36 18.31
CA LEU A 121 -18.29 -0.99 17.11
C LEU A 121 -16.79 -1.31 17.28
N ALA A 122 -16.02 -0.36 17.80
CA ALA A 122 -14.59 -0.54 18.04
C ALA A 122 -14.33 -1.68 19.05
N ALA A 123 -15.10 -1.75 20.14
CA ALA A 123 -14.97 -2.83 21.12
C ALA A 123 -15.33 -4.22 20.52
N GLU A 124 -16.35 -4.29 19.67
CA GLU A 124 -16.70 -5.52 18.96
C GLU A 124 -15.58 -5.97 18.00
N LEU A 125 -15.00 -5.04 17.24
CA LEU A 125 -13.90 -5.34 16.31
C LEU A 125 -12.63 -5.76 17.03
N THR A 126 -12.31 -5.12 18.18
CA THR A 126 -11.20 -5.53 19.05
C THR A 126 -11.38 -6.97 19.56
N ALA A 127 -12.58 -7.31 20.05
CA ALA A 127 -12.86 -8.66 20.52
C ALA A 127 -12.79 -9.73 19.39
N LEU A 128 -13.13 -9.33 18.15
CA LEU A 128 -12.95 -10.21 16.98
C LEU A 128 -11.46 -10.41 16.66
N ALA A 129 -10.64 -9.36 16.74
CA ALA A 129 -9.20 -9.45 16.51
C ALA A 129 -8.51 -10.34 17.55
N GLU A 130 -8.86 -10.21 18.82
CA GLU A 130 -8.36 -11.07 19.90
C GLU A 130 -8.72 -12.55 19.68
N ARG A 131 -9.91 -12.81 19.16
CA ARG A 131 -10.39 -14.19 18.93
C ARG A 131 -9.76 -14.85 17.71
N TRP A 132 -9.49 -14.09 16.65
CA TRP A 132 -9.10 -14.64 15.34
C TRP A 132 -7.70 -14.29 14.90
N GLY A 133 -7.05 -13.34 15.59
CA GLY A 133 -5.76 -12.77 15.20
C GLY A 133 -5.84 -11.85 13.98
N LEU A 134 -5.00 -10.86 13.93
CA LEU A 134 -4.94 -9.90 12.80
C LEU A 134 -4.27 -10.49 11.55
N GLY A 135 -3.44 -11.50 11.72
CA GLY A 135 -2.74 -12.18 10.61
C GLY A 135 -3.53 -13.32 9.96
N SER A 136 -4.67 -13.72 10.55
CA SER A 136 -5.51 -14.77 9.98
C SER A 136 -6.31 -14.21 8.79
N PRO A 137 -6.32 -14.87 7.62
CA PRO A 137 -7.23 -14.50 6.55
C PRO A 137 -8.66 -14.84 7.00
N VAL A 138 -9.28 -13.93 7.73
CA VAL A 138 -10.70 -14.03 8.06
C VAL A 138 -11.45 -14.09 6.74
N LEU A 139 -12.08 -15.22 6.47
CA LEU A 139 -12.85 -15.39 5.25
C LEU A 139 -13.90 -14.28 5.16
N PRO A 140 -13.95 -13.54 4.04
CA PRO A 140 -14.90 -12.45 3.90
C PRO A 140 -16.31 -12.96 4.10
N GLN A 141 -17.07 -12.35 4.99
CA GLN A 141 -18.48 -12.64 5.09
C GLN A 141 -19.16 -12.07 3.84
N ALA A 142 -19.76 -12.93 3.03
CA ALA A 142 -20.34 -12.55 1.74
C ALA A 142 -21.38 -11.43 1.86
N HIS A 143 -22.08 -11.34 2.99
CA HIS A 143 -23.00 -10.25 3.30
C HIS A 143 -22.26 -8.92 3.39
N LEU A 144 -21.23 -8.80 4.23
CA LEU A 144 -20.47 -7.57 4.42
C LEU A 144 -19.74 -7.12 3.14
N ASP A 145 -19.25 -8.08 2.36
CA ASP A 145 -18.58 -7.74 1.10
C ASP A 145 -19.53 -7.15 0.03
N ARG A 146 -20.83 -7.46 0.09
CA ARG A 146 -21.82 -6.90 -0.84
C ARG A 146 -22.25 -5.47 -0.52
N LEU A 147 -21.96 -4.99 0.68
CA LEU A 147 -22.30 -3.65 1.14
C LEU A 147 -21.08 -2.73 1.00
N SER A 148 -21.33 -1.44 0.80
CA SER A 148 -20.31 -0.44 1.06
C SER A 148 -20.16 -0.22 2.57
N LEU A 149 -18.97 0.26 2.99
CA LEU A 149 -18.73 0.57 4.41
C LEU A 149 -19.75 1.60 4.93
N ALA A 150 -20.03 2.65 4.16
CA ALA A 150 -21.04 3.64 4.54
C ALA A 150 -22.42 3.00 4.73
N ARG A 151 -22.86 2.17 3.77
CA ARG A 151 -24.16 1.51 3.87
C ARG A 151 -24.27 0.57 5.07
N TYR A 152 -23.19 -0.13 5.40
CA TYR A 152 -23.15 -0.96 6.62
C TYR A 152 -23.23 -0.13 7.89
N LEU A 153 -22.37 0.91 8.01
CA LEU A 153 -22.31 1.74 9.21
C LEU A 153 -23.63 2.49 9.44
N GLU A 154 -24.16 3.12 8.41
CA GLU A 154 -25.37 3.96 8.51
C GLU A 154 -26.65 3.13 8.48
N GLY A 155 -26.77 2.18 7.53
CA GLY A 155 -28.00 1.41 7.32
C GLY A 155 -28.18 0.25 8.27
N GLU A 156 -27.15 -0.58 8.50
CA GLU A 156 -27.29 -1.76 9.35
C GLU A 156 -26.91 -1.52 10.80
N ARG A 157 -25.91 -0.64 11.04
CA ARG A 157 -25.48 -0.31 12.41
C ARG A 157 -26.18 0.93 12.97
N GLY A 158 -26.93 1.67 12.14
CA GLY A 158 -27.64 2.89 12.54
C GLY A 158 -26.74 4.01 13.02
N LEU A 159 -25.43 4.01 12.59
CA LEU A 159 -24.52 5.07 12.96
C LEU A 159 -24.80 6.35 12.18
N SER A 160 -24.58 7.50 12.82
CA SER A 160 -24.73 8.80 12.16
C SER A 160 -23.78 8.95 10.98
N PRO A 161 -24.19 9.59 9.87
CA PRO A 161 -23.30 9.99 8.76
C PRO A 161 -22.06 10.78 9.19
N GLN A 162 -22.11 11.44 10.34
CA GLN A 162 -20.93 12.12 10.89
C GLN A 162 -19.81 11.14 11.25
N VAL A 163 -20.12 9.93 11.70
CA VAL A 163 -19.13 8.86 11.95
C VAL A 163 -18.45 8.47 10.63
N THR A 164 -19.25 8.21 9.59
CA THR A 164 -18.74 7.90 8.25
C THR A 164 -17.86 9.04 7.71
N GLY A 165 -18.25 10.30 7.93
CA GLY A 165 -17.47 11.48 7.55
C GLY A 165 -16.12 11.55 8.25
N LEU A 166 -16.05 11.23 9.56
CA LEU A 166 -14.78 11.19 10.31
C LEU A 166 -13.87 10.03 9.89
N LEU A 167 -14.44 8.91 9.44
CA LEU A 167 -13.69 7.75 8.93
C LEU A 167 -13.29 7.90 7.44
N SER A 168 -13.84 8.89 6.73
CA SER A 168 -13.59 9.08 5.29
C SER A 168 -12.12 9.33 4.95
N PRO A 169 -11.35 10.17 5.65
CA PRO A 169 -9.92 10.33 5.38
C PRO A 169 -9.17 9.00 5.43
N TYR A 170 -9.41 8.21 6.47
CA TYR A 170 -8.82 6.89 6.65
C TYR A 170 -9.17 5.94 5.49
N SER A 171 -10.45 5.81 5.15
CA SER A 171 -10.89 4.96 4.04
C SER A 171 -10.29 5.38 2.70
N ARG A 172 -10.24 6.68 2.42
CA ARG A 172 -9.64 7.23 1.19
C ARG A 172 -8.15 6.93 1.10
N SER A 173 -7.42 7.08 2.20
CA SER A 173 -5.98 6.85 2.25
C SER A 173 -5.64 5.37 2.21
N CYS A 174 -6.20 4.57 3.11
CA CYS A 174 -5.81 3.16 3.28
C CYS A 174 -6.44 2.21 2.25
N LEU A 175 -7.65 2.53 1.74
CA LEU A 175 -8.40 1.67 0.80
C LEU A 175 -8.60 2.29 -0.59
N GLY A 176 -8.09 3.51 -0.80
CA GLY A 176 -8.08 4.19 -2.08
C GLY A 176 -9.40 4.83 -2.51
N ALA A 177 -10.46 4.72 -1.70
CA ALA A 177 -11.75 5.33 -1.97
C ALA A 177 -12.51 5.62 -0.68
N GLY A 178 -13.53 6.46 -0.75
CA GLY A 178 -14.38 6.78 0.41
C GLY A 178 -15.25 5.60 0.87
N PRO A 179 -15.84 5.70 2.07
CA PRO A 179 -16.66 4.63 2.66
C PRO A 179 -17.84 4.18 1.79
N GLU A 180 -18.32 5.03 0.89
CA GLU A 180 -19.40 4.74 -0.05
C GLU A 180 -18.98 3.80 -1.19
N ALA A 181 -17.70 3.67 -1.46
CA ALA A 181 -17.16 2.92 -2.59
C ALA A 181 -16.37 1.66 -2.20
N VAL A 182 -15.95 1.53 -0.95
CA VAL A 182 -15.23 0.36 -0.45
C VAL A 182 -16.15 -0.67 0.18
N SER A 183 -15.80 -1.95 0.07
CA SER A 183 -16.50 -3.05 0.73
C SER A 183 -16.52 -2.86 2.26
N ALA A 184 -17.65 -3.08 2.88
CA ALA A 184 -17.76 -3.04 4.34
C ALA A 184 -16.81 -4.03 5.00
N TRP A 185 -16.62 -5.21 4.41
CA TRP A 185 -15.67 -6.19 4.93
C TRP A 185 -14.23 -5.65 4.93
N ALA A 186 -13.77 -5.08 3.82
CA ALA A 186 -12.42 -4.50 3.73
C ALA A 186 -12.25 -3.34 4.72
N GLY A 187 -13.26 -2.44 4.80
CA GLY A 187 -13.23 -1.32 5.74
C GLY A 187 -13.18 -1.76 7.20
N LEU A 188 -14.00 -2.74 7.58
CA LEU A 188 -14.01 -3.27 8.95
C LEU A 188 -12.72 -4.03 9.28
N PHE A 189 -12.13 -4.74 8.32
CA PHE A 189 -10.85 -5.42 8.50
C PHE A 189 -9.73 -4.43 8.84
N PHE A 190 -9.64 -3.32 8.12
CA PHE A 190 -8.67 -2.27 8.41
C PHE A 190 -8.95 -1.57 9.74
N LEU A 191 -10.21 -1.21 10.02
CA LEU A 191 -10.60 -0.62 11.30
C LEU A 191 -10.35 -1.57 12.48
N MET A 192 -10.49 -2.88 12.29
CA MET A 192 -10.17 -3.87 13.32
C MET A 192 -8.70 -3.80 13.73
N ALA A 193 -7.78 -3.62 12.77
CA ALA A 193 -6.37 -3.42 13.07
C ALA A 193 -6.14 -2.13 13.87
N GLU A 194 -6.74 -1.01 13.44
CA GLU A 194 -6.59 0.28 14.10
C GLU A 194 -7.16 0.31 15.53
N PHE A 195 -8.29 -0.34 15.76
CA PHE A 195 -8.92 -0.37 17.08
C PHE A 195 -8.25 -1.36 18.05
N SER A 196 -7.41 -2.27 17.56
CA SER A 196 -6.80 -3.32 18.37
C SER A 196 -5.55 -2.82 19.08
N PRO A 197 -5.50 -2.83 20.42
CA PRO A 197 -4.36 -2.31 21.19
C PRO A 197 -3.03 -3.02 20.91
N GLY A 198 -3.06 -4.30 20.49
CA GLY A 198 -1.88 -5.08 20.12
C GLY A 198 -1.32 -4.77 18.74
N CYS A 199 -2.10 -4.08 17.89
CA CYS A 199 -1.68 -3.75 16.54
C CYS A 199 -0.87 -2.45 16.55
N GLN A 200 0.45 -2.55 16.48
CA GLN A 200 1.35 -1.40 16.54
C GLN A 200 1.85 -1.05 15.14
N SER A 201 1.76 0.22 14.77
CA SER A 201 2.37 0.73 13.54
C SER A 201 3.89 0.75 13.65
N ALA A 202 4.55 0.42 12.55
CA ALA A 202 5.99 0.43 12.40
C ALA A 202 6.42 1.12 11.10
N ALA A 203 7.52 1.85 11.15
CA ALA A 203 8.13 2.47 9.98
C ALA A 203 9.65 2.54 10.19
N PHE A 204 10.42 2.06 9.23
CA PHE A 204 11.88 2.13 9.36
C PHE A 204 12.35 3.59 9.37
N PRO A 205 13.27 3.97 10.26
CA PRO A 205 13.79 5.35 10.33
C PRO A 205 14.38 5.85 9.01
N GLU A 206 14.98 4.93 8.23
CA GLU A 206 15.56 5.21 6.92
C GLU A 206 14.50 5.09 5.79
N GLY A 207 13.23 4.91 6.14
CA GLY A 207 12.11 4.71 5.24
C GLY A 207 11.87 3.25 4.85
N ASN A 208 10.63 2.95 4.47
CA ASN A 208 10.18 1.57 4.26
C ASN A 208 10.74 0.91 2.99
N ALA A 209 11.35 1.67 2.07
CA ALA A 209 12.11 1.09 0.96
C ALA A 209 13.26 0.19 1.43
N ARG A 210 13.72 0.34 2.70
CA ARG A 210 14.73 -0.51 3.33
C ARG A 210 14.36 -2.00 3.28
N LEU A 211 13.08 -2.34 3.45
CA LEU A 211 12.61 -3.73 3.32
C LEU A 211 12.89 -4.30 1.90
N ALA A 212 12.53 -3.54 0.87
CA ALA A 212 12.79 -3.95 -0.51
C ALA A 212 14.30 -4.05 -0.82
N GLN A 213 15.08 -3.11 -0.29
CA GLN A 213 16.54 -3.12 -0.43
C GLN A 213 17.18 -4.30 0.27
N ALA A 214 16.73 -4.65 1.48
CA ALA A 214 17.21 -5.82 2.22
C ALA A 214 16.90 -7.13 1.49
N LEU A 215 15.67 -7.28 0.98
CA LEU A 215 15.29 -8.42 0.15
C LEU A 215 16.17 -8.52 -1.10
N ALA A 216 16.36 -7.43 -1.83
CA ALA A 216 17.18 -7.40 -3.03
C ALA A 216 18.65 -7.73 -2.75
N ALA A 217 19.21 -7.23 -1.64
CA ALA A 217 20.60 -7.49 -1.22
C ALA A 217 20.83 -8.97 -0.80
N ALA A 218 19.79 -9.64 -0.32
CA ALA A 218 19.84 -11.05 0.07
C ALA A 218 19.73 -12.04 -1.11
N LEU A 219 19.51 -11.54 -2.34
CA LEU A 219 19.43 -12.39 -3.53
C LEU A 219 20.83 -12.76 -4.04
N PRO A 220 21.06 -14.02 -4.47
CA PRO A 220 22.32 -14.45 -5.08
C PRO A 220 22.67 -13.67 -6.36
N ARG A 221 21.64 -13.23 -7.10
CA ARG A 221 21.77 -12.39 -8.28
C ARG A 221 21.00 -11.09 -8.06
N PRO A 222 21.64 -9.93 -8.22
CA PRO A 222 20.96 -8.65 -8.06
C PRO A 222 19.85 -8.48 -9.10
N PRO A 223 18.75 -7.79 -8.78
CA PRO A 223 17.71 -7.42 -9.74
C PRO A 223 18.29 -6.63 -10.92
N ARG A 224 17.88 -6.96 -12.13
CA ARG A 224 18.21 -6.18 -13.32
C ARG A 224 17.25 -5.02 -13.45
N LEU A 225 17.72 -3.82 -13.14
CA LEU A 225 16.97 -2.57 -13.26
C LEU A 225 16.99 -2.06 -14.71
N LYS A 226 15.94 -1.32 -15.11
CA LYS A 226 15.70 -0.86 -16.49
C LYS A 226 15.52 -2.02 -17.48
N HIS A 227 14.98 -3.13 -17.02
CA HIS A 227 14.67 -4.31 -17.84
C HIS A 227 13.17 -4.58 -17.77
N THR A 228 12.45 -4.15 -18.80
CA THR A 228 10.98 -4.25 -18.87
C THR A 228 10.58 -5.53 -19.59
N VAL A 229 9.86 -6.42 -18.92
CA VAL A 229 9.19 -7.55 -19.60
C VAL A 229 8.05 -6.99 -20.44
N VAL A 230 8.18 -7.10 -21.75
CA VAL A 230 7.24 -6.54 -22.73
C VAL A 230 6.15 -7.56 -23.06
N ARG A 231 6.53 -8.81 -23.24
CA ARG A 231 5.61 -9.87 -23.64
C ARG A 231 6.15 -11.24 -23.23
N LEU A 232 5.24 -12.14 -22.86
CA LEU A 232 5.54 -13.56 -22.75
C LEU A 232 5.26 -14.26 -24.08
N GLU A 233 6.07 -15.28 -24.37
CA GLU A 233 5.94 -16.13 -25.55
C GLU A 233 5.70 -17.56 -25.06
N PRO A 234 4.55 -18.20 -25.44
CA PRO A 234 4.31 -19.59 -25.08
C PRO A 234 5.40 -20.50 -25.64
N GLY A 235 5.94 -21.35 -24.80
CA GLY A 235 6.86 -22.44 -25.16
C GLY A 235 6.34 -23.75 -24.62
N GLY A 236 6.95 -24.87 -24.97
CA GLY A 236 6.60 -26.19 -24.42
C GLY A 236 6.93 -26.28 -22.92
N ASP A 237 8.15 -26.70 -22.60
CA ASP A 237 8.60 -26.84 -21.21
C ASP A 237 9.17 -25.56 -20.60
N ARG A 238 9.23 -24.48 -21.34
CA ARG A 238 9.74 -23.17 -20.90
C ARG A 238 8.85 -22.06 -21.42
N VAL A 239 8.96 -20.90 -20.78
CA VAL A 239 8.28 -19.66 -21.17
C VAL A 239 9.32 -18.72 -21.75
N GLY A 240 9.11 -18.24 -22.98
CA GLY A 240 9.91 -17.18 -23.58
C GLY A 240 9.48 -15.82 -23.05
N LEU A 241 10.44 -14.92 -22.89
CA LEU A 241 10.20 -13.53 -22.50
C LEU A 241 10.87 -12.60 -23.52
N LEU A 242 10.11 -11.66 -24.05
CA LEU A 242 10.64 -10.49 -24.74
C LEU A 242 10.86 -9.38 -23.71
N ILE A 243 12.10 -8.92 -23.59
CA ILE A 243 12.52 -7.94 -22.59
C ILE A 243 13.11 -6.73 -23.30
N TRP A 244 12.73 -5.52 -22.87
CA TRP A 244 13.37 -4.28 -23.28
C TRP A 244 14.46 -3.90 -22.30
N ASN A 245 15.70 -3.78 -22.79
CA ASN A 245 16.81 -3.23 -22.01
C ASN A 245 16.87 -1.72 -22.18
N GLY A 246 16.39 -0.97 -21.19
CA GLY A 246 16.35 0.48 -21.22
C GLY A 246 17.72 1.17 -21.17
N ARG A 247 18.79 0.47 -20.70
CA ARG A 247 20.16 1.00 -20.74
C ARG A 247 20.77 0.91 -22.13
N GLN A 248 20.54 -0.20 -22.83
CA GLN A 248 21.07 -0.47 -24.16
C GLN A 248 20.11 -0.06 -25.28
N GLN A 249 18.88 0.35 -24.94
CA GLN A 249 17.82 0.75 -25.88
C GLN A 249 17.56 -0.32 -26.95
N ARG A 250 17.53 -1.60 -26.53
CA ARG A 250 17.26 -2.73 -27.44
C ARG A 250 16.46 -3.83 -26.76
N PRO A 251 15.67 -4.59 -27.53
CA PRO A 251 15.01 -5.79 -27.03
C PRO A 251 16.00 -6.98 -26.99
N TYR A 252 15.71 -7.95 -26.13
CA TYR A 252 16.37 -9.23 -26.11
C TYR A 252 15.41 -10.33 -25.61
N ARG A 253 15.77 -11.60 -25.82
CA ARG A 253 14.96 -12.74 -25.39
C ARG A 253 15.62 -13.49 -24.25
N TRP A 254 14.78 -13.97 -23.34
CA TRP A 254 15.16 -14.81 -22.20
C TRP A 254 14.20 -15.98 -22.08
N GLU A 255 14.62 -17.09 -21.52
CA GLU A 255 13.77 -18.25 -21.26
C GLU A 255 13.70 -18.57 -19.78
N ALA A 256 12.52 -19.00 -19.30
CA ALA A 256 12.31 -19.39 -17.91
C ALA A 256 11.57 -20.73 -17.81
N GLY A 257 11.92 -21.52 -16.82
CA GLY A 257 11.13 -22.69 -16.43
C GLY A 257 9.77 -22.27 -15.87
N VAL A 258 9.75 -21.21 -15.03
CA VAL A 258 8.55 -20.58 -14.48
C VAL A 258 8.70 -19.05 -14.53
N VAL A 259 7.63 -18.35 -14.82
CA VAL A 259 7.57 -16.88 -14.75
C VAL A 259 6.61 -16.44 -13.66
N ILE A 260 7.09 -15.60 -12.73
CA ILE A 260 6.25 -14.92 -11.74
C ILE A 260 6.05 -13.48 -12.20
N LEU A 261 4.81 -13.11 -12.53
CA LEU A 261 4.43 -11.73 -12.85
C LEU A 261 4.00 -11.01 -11.57
N ALA A 262 4.94 -10.28 -10.97
CA ALA A 262 4.73 -9.47 -9.77
C ALA A 262 4.38 -8.02 -10.12
N THR A 263 3.61 -7.83 -11.17
CA THR A 263 3.16 -6.54 -11.68
C THR A 263 1.68 -6.33 -11.40
N GLY A 264 1.26 -5.07 -11.21
CA GLY A 264 -0.15 -4.73 -11.12
C GLY A 264 -0.95 -5.24 -12.33
N LYS A 265 -2.21 -5.60 -12.14
CA LYS A 265 -3.02 -6.24 -13.20
C LYS A 265 -3.25 -5.32 -14.39
N PHE A 266 -3.15 -4.00 -14.18
CA PHE A 266 -3.18 -3.00 -15.26
C PHE A 266 -1.96 -3.08 -16.20
N VAL A 267 -0.82 -3.62 -15.73
CA VAL A 267 0.37 -3.92 -16.54
C VAL A 267 0.32 -5.34 -17.07
N THR A 268 0.01 -6.31 -16.19
CA THR A 268 0.02 -7.75 -16.50
C THR A 268 -0.78 -8.08 -17.77
N LYS A 269 -1.95 -7.45 -17.95
CA LYS A 269 -2.82 -7.67 -19.13
C LYS A 269 -2.15 -7.33 -20.48
N HIS A 270 -1.08 -6.54 -20.47
CA HIS A 270 -0.34 -6.17 -21.69
C HIS A 270 0.87 -7.06 -21.94
N ILE A 271 1.34 -7.77 -20.92
CA ILE A 271 2.46 -8.72 -21.00
C ILE A 271 2.00 -10.08 -21.51
N LEU A 272 0.78 -10.47 -21.14
CA LEU A 272 0.21 -11.77 -21.51
C LEU A 272 -0.28 -11.75 -22.97
N PRO A 273 0.12 -12.74 -23.80
CA PRO A 273 -0.41 -12.86 -25.13
C PRO A 273 -1.89 -13.31 -25.12
N PRO A 274 -2.65 -12.98 -26.16
CA PRO A 274 -4.03 -13.44 -26.32
C PRO A 274 -4.13 -14.97 -26.23
N GLY A 275 -5.16 -15.48 -25.56
CA GLY A 275 -5.44 -16.91 -25.47
C GLY A 275 -4.69 -17.67 -24.35
N TRP A 276 -3.91 -17.00 -23.52
CA TRP A 276 -3.17 -17.67 -22.41
C TRP A 276 -4.01 -17.89 -21.12
N GLY A 277 -5.29 -18.24 -21.29
CA GLY A 277 -6.12 -18.66 -20.15
C GLY A 277 -6.75 -17.54 -19.32
N TRP A 278 -6.23 -16.31 -19.40
CA TRP A 278 -6.88 -15.13 -18.80
C TRP A 278 -7.59 -14.30 -19.87
N LYS A 279 -8.79 -13.83 -19.53
CA LYS A 279 -9.53 -12.89 -20.39
C LYS A 279 -9.23 -11.46 -19.98
N VAL A 280 -9.12 -10.55 -20.95
CA VAL A 280 -8.81 -9.13 -20.71
C VAL A 280 -9.82 -8.48 -19.75
N GLU A 281 -11.10 -8.86 -19.86
CA GLU A 281 -12.19 -8.35 -19.02
C GLU A 281 -11.97 -8.66 -17.53
N GLN A 282 -11.33 -9.80 -17.22
CA GLN A 282 -11.00 -10.18 -15.83
C GLN A 282 -10.01 -9.19 -15.22
N PHE A 283 -9.04 -8.69 -16.00
CA PHE A 283 -8.09 -7.67 -15.54
C PHE A 283 -8.73 -6.29 -15.40
N GLN A 284 -9.72 -5.97 -16.22
CA GLN A 284 -10.46 -4.71 -16.15
C GLN A 284 -11.33 -4.60 -14.87
N ALA A 285 -11.67 -5.73 -14.27
CA ALA A 285 -12.39 -5.75 -13.00
C ALA A 285 -11.54 -5.28 -11.81
N PHE A 286 -10.21 -5.27 -11.93
CA PHE A 286 -9.34 -4.63 -10.94
C PHE A 286 -9.40 -3.11 -11.10
N ARG A 287 -10.06 -2.44 -10.17
CA ARG A 287 -10.19 -0.98 -10.14
C ARG A 287 -9.12 -0.40 -9.22
N TYR A 288 -8.43 0.63 -9.69
CA TYR A 288 -7.34 1.24 -8.94
C TYR A 288 -7.69 2.67 -8.56
N SER A 289 -7.28 3.06 -7.36
CA SER A 289 -7.19 4.46 -6.98
C SER A 289 -6.00 5.12 -7.65
N SER A 290 -6.02 6.43 -7.73
CA SER A 290 -4.86 7.25 -8.04
C SER A 290 -4.50 8.10 -6.83
N TYR A 291 -3.22 8.43 -6.72
CA TYR A 291 -2.69 9.02 -5.51
C TYR A 291 -1.61 10.05 -5.82
N LEU A 292 -1.62 11.14 -5.09
CA LEU A 292 -0.53 12.09 -5.02
C LEU A 292 0.08 12.02 -3.61
N VAL A 293 1.40 11.86 -3.54
CA VAL A 293 2.16 12.09 -2.32
C VAL A 293 2.95 13.35 -2.52
N ALA A 294 2.78 14.33 -1.63
CA ALA A 294 3.48 15.60 -1.69
C ALA A 294 4.39 15.74 -0.46
N ALA A 295 5.70 15.79 -0.67
CA ALA A 295 6.66 16.09 0.38
C ALA A 295 6.96 17.59 0.38
N LEU A 296 6.59 18.26 1.47
CA LEU A 296 6.83 19.67 1.70
C LEU A 296 8.01 19.80 2.66
N CYS A 297 9.13 20.28 2.12
CA CYS A 297 10.43 20.27 2.78
C CYS A 297 10.81 21.68 3.23
N GLY A 298 11.36 21.82 4.43
CA GLY A 298 11.82 23.10 4.98
C GLY A 298 11.99 23.05 6.50
N PRO A 299 12.33 24.17 7.14
CA PRO A 299 12.43 24.27 8.61
C PRO A 299 11.04 24.44 9.26
N LEU A 300 10.15 23.47 9.02
CA LEU A 300 8.74 23.54 9.40
C LEU A 300 8.55 23.59 10.92
N THR A 301 7.81 24.56 11.43
CA THR A 301 7.55 24.76 12.86
C THR A 301 6.22 24.20 13.35
N LEU A 302 5.36 23.69 12.43
CA LEU A 302 4.08 23.09 12.79
C LEU A 302 4.23 21.90 13.75
N SER A 303 3.21 21.66 14.56
CA SER A 303 3.16 20.51 15.47
C SER A 303 2.16 19.48 14.98
N ALA A 304 2.57 18.22 14.99
CA ALA A 304 1.76 17.05 14.67
C ALA A 304 1.78 16.06 15.83
N PRO A 305 0.66 15.80 16.52
CA PRO A 305 0.68 14.97 17.73
C PRO A 305 0.85 13.49 17.43
N GLY A 306 0.37 13.00 16.26
CA GLY A 306 0.49 11.62 15.83
C GLY A 306 1.65 11.38 14.87
N TYR A 307 1.97 10.12 14.62
CA TYR A 307 2.75 9.74 13.45
C TYR A 307 1.89 9.96 12.20
N GLU A 308 0.71 9.35 12.12
CA GLU A 308 -0.29 9.65 11.11
C GLU A 308 -1.27 10.69 11.64
N ASN A 309 -1.47 11.73 10.86
CA ASN A 309 -2.32 12.86 11.23
C ASN A 309 -3.44 13.00 10.21
N TRP A 310 -4.59 12.42 10.53
CA TRP A 310 -5.80 12.42 9.72
C TRP A 310 -6.46 13.78 9.70
N VAL A 311 -6.97 14.21 8.56
CA VAL A 311 -7.60 15.54 8.40
C VAL A 311 -9.03 15.36 7.91
N ALA A 312 -9.99 15.57 8.80
CA ALA A 312 -11.40 15.50 8.44
C ALA A 312 -11.88 16.78 7.76
N GLY A 313 -12.64 16.62 6.67
CA GLY A 313 -13.24 17.75 5.95
C GLY A 313 -12.32 18.42 4.93
N GLU A 314 -11.07 17.98 4.76
CA GLU A 314 -10.17 18.49 3.74
C GLU A 314 -10.20 17.60 2.49
N ALA A 315 -10.33 18.22 1.31
CA ALA A 315 -10.42 17.50 0.05
C ALA A 315 -9.05 17.25 -0.59
N ALA A 316 -8.10 18.18 -0.41
CA ALA A 316 -6.79 18.15 -1.07
C ALA A 316 -5.84 17.10 -0.49
N LEU A 317 -6.04 16.69 0.76
CA LEU A 317 -5.30 15.62 1.43
C LEU A 317 -6.20 14.87 2.41
N SER A 318 -5.85 13.63 2.74
CA SER A 318 -6.54 12.83 3.76
C SER A 318 -5.78 12.82 5.09
N ASP A 319 -4.46 12.82 5.01
CA ASP A 319 -3.56 12.69 6.15
C ASP A 319 -2.17 13.18 5.80
N PHE A 320 -1.35 13.33 6.82
CA PHE A 320 0.06 13.62 6.64
C PHE A 320 0.92 13.02 7.77
N ILE A 321 2.21 12.87 7.46
CA ILE A 321 3.26 12.49 8.39
C ILE A 321 4.28 13.63 8.45
N LEU A 322 4.81 13.93 9.62
CA LEU A 322 5.85 14.93 9.84
C LEU A 322 7.14 14.25 10.31
N VAL A 323 8.21 14.40 9.54
CA VAL A 323 9.50 13.74 9.80
C VAL A 323 10.64 14.76 9.84
N PRO A 324 11.49 14.75 10.89
CA PRO A 324 11.24 14.09 12.17
C PRO A 324 10.06 14.73 12.90
N ARG A 325 9.39 13.98 13.76
CA ARG A 325 8.22 14.47 14.51
C ARG A 325 8.61 15.57 15.51
N VAL A 326 9.82 15.46 16.05
CA VAL A 326 10.43 16.47 16.92
C VAL A 326 11.75 16.92 16.30
N ALA A 327 11.95 18.22 16.19
CA ALA A 327 13.18 18.84 15.67
C ALA A 327 13.46 20.15 16.41
N ALA A 328 14.69 20.58 16.46
CA ALA A 328 15.04 21.92 16.93
C ALA A 328 14.60 22.98 15.92
N ALA A 329 14.50 24.22 16.38
CA ALA A 329 14.14 25.34 15.52
C ALA A 329 15.18 25.49 14.39
N GLY A 330 14.72 25.60 13.15
CA GLY A 330 15.56 25.74 11.97
C GLY A 330 16.12 24.42 11.40
N GLU A 331 15.89 23.28 12.06
CA GLU A 331 16.28 21.99 11.50
C GLU A 331 15.36 21.57 10.34
N PRO A 332 15.89 20.83 9.34
CA PRO A 332 15.11 20.37 8.22
C PRO A 332 14.05 19.36 8.66
N ARG A 333 12.84 19.56 8.18
CA ARG A 333 11.70 18.67 8.37
C ARG A 333 10.96 18.45 7.07
N VAL A 334 10.25 17.36 6.95
CA VAL A 334 9.42 17.04 5.79
C VAL A 334 8.01 16.71 6.26
N LEU A 335 7.03 17.49 5.82
CA LEU A 335 5.64 17.10 5.90
C LEU A 335 5.29 16.32 4.64
N VAL A 336 4.91 15.06 4.80
CA VAL A 336 4.48 14.20 3.71
C VAL A 336 2.96 14.15 3.71
N ALA A 337 2.33 14.86 2.78
CA ALA A 337 0.88 14.89 2.60
C ALA A 337 0.44 13.75 1.67
N PHE A 338 -0.54 12.97 2.12
CA PHE A 338 -1.17 11.90 1.37
C PHE A 338 -2.49 12.41 0.79
N ALA A 339 -2.57 12.44 -0.54
CA ALA A 339 -3.68 13.04 -1.29
C ALA A 339 -4.30 12.02 -2.26
N PRO A 340 -5.11 11.07 -1.75
CA PRO A 340 -5.88 10.16 -2.60
C PRO A 340 -6.83 10.96 -3.49
N GLN A 341 -6.78 10.70 -4.79
CA GLN A 341 -7.61 11.41 -5.76
C GLN A 341 -9.03 10.83 -5.79
N PRO A 342 -10.05 11.61 -6.17
CA PRO A 342 -11.43 11.15 -6.19
C PRO A 342 -11.63 9.89 -7.05
N PHE A 343 -12.07 8.80 -6.43
CA PHE A 343 -12.38 7.56 -7.13
C PHE A 343 -13.77 7.65 -7.78
N PRO A 344 -13.98 7.13 -9.02
CA PRO A 344 -13.03 6.41 -9.88
C PRO A 344 -12.24 7.28 -10.88
N ARG A 345 -12.50 8.58 -10.98
CA ARG A 345 -11.99 9.47 -12.05
C ARG A 345 -10.70 10.21 -11.73
N GLY A 346 -10.17 10.08 -10.52
CA GLY A 346 -9.00 10.84 -10.06
C GLY A 346 -7.74 10.64 -10.91
N ARG A 347 -7.61 9.49 -11.61
CA ARG A 347 -6.46 9.23 -12.48
C ARG A 347 -6.41 10.19 -13.68
N GLU A 348 -7.54 10.47 -14.30
CA GLU A 348 -7.62 11.39 -15.43
C GLU A 348 -7.26 12.80 -14.98
N ALA A 349 -7.88 13.26 -13.89
CA ALA A 349 -7.58 14.55 -13.28
C ALA A 349 -6.10 14.69 -12.90
N LEU A 350 -5.50 13.64 -12.28
CA LEU A 350 -4.09 13.65 -11.91
C LEU A 350 -3.15 13.68 -13.12
N ARG A 351 -3.51 13.02 -14.22
CA ARG A 351 -2.72 13.00 -15.46
C ARG A 351 -2.73 14.35 -16.16
N GLU A 352 -3.87 15.04 -16.16
CA GLU A 352 -4.08 16.31 -16.85
C GLU A 352 -3.61 17.52 -16.04
N ALA A 353 -3.57 17.40 -14.71
CA ALA A 353 -3.13 18.48 -13.85
C ALA A 353 -1.64 18.79 -14.03
N ARG A 354 -1.32 20.08 -14.02
CA ARG A 354 0.07 20.54 -13.96
C ARG A 354 0.62 20.29 -12.55
N PRO A 355 1.91 19.91 -12.43
CA PRO A 355 2.53 19.69 -11.12
C PRO A 355 2.41 20.89 -10.19
N GLU A 356 2.57 22.11 -10.74
CA GLU A 356 2.54 23.36 -9.98
C GLU A 356 1.15 23.62 -9.37
N ASP A 357 0.08 23.28 -10.10
CA ASP A 357 -1.29 23.44 -9.61
C ASP A 357 -1.56 22.46 -8.46
N LYS A 358 -1.06 21.22 -8.57
CA LYS A 358 -1.18 20.23 -7.50
C LYS A 358 -0.33 20.58 -6.27
N ALA A 359 0.86 21.14 -6.46
CA ALA A 359 1.68 21.65 -5.35
C ALA A 359 0.96 22.77 -4.61
N ARG A 360 0.39 23.73 -5.36
CA ARG A 360 -0.38 24.83 -4.79
C ARG A 360 -1.62 24.37 -4.04
N GLU A 361 -2.38 23.41 -4.59
CA GLU A 361 -3.56 22.83 -3.94
C GLU A 361 -3.23 22.28 -2.54
N VAL A 362 -2.10 21.54 -2.42
CA VAL A 362 -1.65 20.99 -1.14
C VAL A 362 -1.12 22.09 -0.21
N LEU A 363 -0.36 23.05 -0.73
CA LEU A 363 0.13 24.19 0.05
C LEU A 363 -1.00 25.05 0.61
N ASP A 364 -2.03 25.33 -0.20
CA ASP A 364 -3.21 26.09 0.21
C ASP A 364 -4.00 25.34 1.29
N ALA A 365 -4.10 24.00 1.19
CA ALA A 365 -4.71 23.20 2.24
C ALA A 365 -3.89 23.25 3.55
N LEU A 366 -2.56 23.14 3.45
CA LEU A 366 -1.67 23.24 4.61
C LEU A 366 -1.78 24.62 5.28
N GLU A 367 -1.83 25.70 4.48
CA GLU A 367 -1.96 27.07 5.01
C GLU A 367 -3.33 27.30 5.71
N ARG A 368 -4.41 26.65 5.24
CA ARG A 368 -5.71 26.65 5.93
C ARG A 368 -5.66 25.93 7.27
N LEU A 369 -4.93 24.80 7.33
CA LEU A 369 -4.80 23.97 8.52
C LEU A 369 -3.82 24.58 9.54
N PHE A 370 -2.73 25.15 9.05
CA PHE A 370 -1.60 25.64 9.85
C PHE A 370 -1.11 26.98 9.26
N PRO A 371 -1.78 28.09 9.58
CA PRO A 371 -1.46 29.41 9.03
C PRO A 371 0.00 29.80 9.25
N GLY A 372 0.65 30.25 8.20
CA GLY A 372 2.07 30.63 8.18
C GLY A 372 3.03 29.53 7.72
N THR A 373 2.64 28.26 7.73
CA THR A 373 3.54 27.15 7.42
C THR A 373 3.96 27.13 5.95
N ALA A 374 3.11 27.61 5.02
CA ALA A 374 3.47 27.64 3.61
C ALA A 374 4.72 28.52 3.31
N ARG A 375 5.04 29.49 4.16
CA ARG A 375 6.23 30.35 4.06
C ARG A 375 7.52 29.64 4.49
N GLU A 376 7.40 28.57 5.26
CA GLU A 376 8.52 27.75 5.75
C GLU A 376 8.88 26.63 4.77
N VAL A 377 8.06 26.41 3.73
CA VAL A 377 8.31 25.40 2.71
C VAL A 377 9.29 25.94 1.68
N GLU A 378 10.45 25.32 1.58
CA GLU A 378 11.52 25.65 0.63
C GLU A 378 11.43 24.84 -0.65
N GLU A 379 10.96 23.60 -0.56
CA GLU A 379 10.85 22.67 -1.70
C GLU A 379 9.61 21.80 -1.58
N VAL A 380 8.94 21.55 -2.72
CA VAL A 380 7.82 20.62 -2.83
C VAL A 380 8.19 19.52 -3.83
N ARG A 381 8.14 18.26 -3.41
CA ARG A 381 8.34 17.10 -4.27
C ARG A 381 7.04 16.32 -4.41
N LEU A 382 6.67 16.04 -5.65
CA LEU A 382 5.42 15.35 -5.98
C LEU A 382 5.69 13.95 -6.54
N TYR A 383 5.03 12.96 -5.96
CA TYR A 383 5.02 11.57 -6.41
C TYR A 383 3.61 11.23 -6.88
N ARG A 384 3.44 10.97 -8.18
CA ARG A 384 2.13 10.72 -8.80
C ARG A 384 1.96 9.25 -9.14
N PHE A 385 0.99 8.60 -8.53
CA PHE A 385 0.65 7.19 -8.74
C PHE A 385 -0.70 7.08 -9.45
N GLY A 386 -0.69 6.81 -10.76
CA GLY A 386 -1.93 6.67 -11.55
C GLY A 386 -2.71 5.38 -11.26
N HIS A 387 -2.04 4.37 -10.69
CA HIS A 387 -2.62 3.11 -10.20
C HIS A 387 -1.93 2.79 -8.87
N ALA A 388 -2.28 3.55 -7.82
CA ALA A 388 -1.61 3.46 -6.53
C ALA A 388 -1.91 2.15 -5.82
N GLN A 389 -3.18 1.84 -5.68
CA GLN A 389 -3.65 0.63 -4.96
C GLN A 389 -4.99 0.17 -5.53
N VAL A 390 -5.25 -1.12 -5.43
CA VAL A 390 -6.56 -1.68 -5.79
C VAL A 390 -7.60 -1.21 -4.78
N VAL A 391 -8.78 -0.86 -5.27
CA VAL A 391 -9.93 -0.52 -4.41
C VAL A 391 -10.76 -1.78 -4.20
N PRO A 392 -10.91 -2.25 -2.96
CA PRO A 392 -11.80 -3.37 -2.64
C PRO A 392 -13.26 -2.91 -2.64
N TYR A 393 -13.84 -2.73 -3.83
CA TYR A 393 -15.24 -2.33 -3.97
C TYR A 393 -16.20 -3.45 -3.53
N PRO A 394 -17.48 -3.17 -3.24
CA PRO A 394 -18.47 -4.19 -2.86
C PRO A 394 -18.52 -5.36 -3.85
N GLY A 395 -18.36 -6.58 -3.35
CA GLY A 395 -18.29 -7.81 -4.12
C GLY A 395 -16.91 -8.21 -4.63
N PHE A 396 -15.87 -7.41 -4.38
CA PHE A 396 -14.51 -7.73 -4.82
C PHE A 396 -13.94 -8.97 -4.13
N LEU A 397 -14.03 -9.04 -2.80
CA LEU A 397 -13.37 -10.08 -2.00
C LEU A 397 -13.98 -11.46 -2.22
N THR A 398 -15.30 -11.57 -2.24
CA THR A 398 -16.01 -12.84 -2.47
C THR A 398 -16.18 -13.18 -3.95
N GLY A 399 -16.10 -12.18 -4.83
CA GLY A 399 -16.23 -12.32 -6.27
C GLY A 399 -14.89 -12.45 -6.97
N LEU A 400 -14.29 -11.32 -7.32
CA LEU A 400 -13.09 -11.27 -8.15
C LEU A 400 -11.90 -11.98 -7.48
N ARG A 401 -11.55 -11.60 -6.24
CA ARG A 401 -10.44 -12.19 -5.48
C ARG A 401 -10.53 -13.72 -5.41
N GLY A 402 -11.71 -14.23 -5.06
CA GLY A 402 -11.93 -15.66 -4.86
C GLY A 402 -11.95 -16.50 -6.15
N ARG A 403 -12.20 -15.88 -7.30
CA ARG A 403 -12.37 -16.57 -8.59
C ARG A 403 -11.29 -16.27 -9.61
N PHE A 404 -10.44 -15.28 -9.36
CA PHE A 404 -9.41 -14.89 -10.32
C PHE A 404 -8.28 -15.93 -10.32
N PRO A 405 -7.97 -16.56 -11.48
CA PRO A 405 -6.93 -17.57 -11.57
C PRO A 405 -5.56 -16.93 -11.31
N ARG A 406 -4.83 -17.46 -10.33
CA ARG A 406 -3.50 -16.96 -9.94
C ARG A 406 -2.37 -17.60 -10.73
N GLN A 407 -2.67 -18.70 -11.41
CA GLN A 407 -1.69 -19.44 -12.22
C GLN A 407 -2.34 -20.01 -13.48
N GLN A 408 -1.57 -20.03 -14.56
CA GLN A 408 -1.87 -20.72 -15.80
C GLN A 408 -0.59 -21.36 -16.32
N GLY A 409 -0.53 -22.70 -16.24
CA GLY A 409 0.66 -23.45 -16.57
C GLY A 409 1.88 -22.96 -15.77
N ARG A 410 2.90 -22.50 -16.47
CA ARG A 410 4.18 -22.03 -15.91
C ARG A 410 4.22 -20.52 -15.62
N VAL A 411 3.10 -19.84 -15.70
CA VAL A 411 2.98 -18.41 -15.38
C VAL A 411 2.14 -18.23 -14.12
N ILE A 412 2.71 -17.56 -13.12
CA ILE A 412 2.14 -17.31 -11.79
C ILE A 412 2.02 -15.80 -11.59
N LEU A 413 0.93 -15.36 -11.02
CA LEU A 413 0.68 -13.95 -10.68
C LEU A 413 0.97 -13.71 -9.20
N ALA A 414 1.69 -12.62 -8.90
CA ALA A 414 2.04 -12.24 -7.53
C ALA A 414 1.97 -10.72 -7.35
N HIS A 415 0.95 -10.22 -6.72
CA HIS A 415 0.85 -8.78 -6.40
C HIS A 415 -0.22 -8.56 -5.35
N SER A 416 -0.07 -7.55 -4.48
CA SER A 416 -1.04 -7.22 -3.43
C SER A 416 -2.46 -6.95 -3.94
N ASP A 417 -2.63 -6.54 -5.20
CA ASP A 417 -3.94 -6.34 -5.81
C ASP A 417 -4.79 -7.61 -5.87
N LEU A 418 -4.16 -8.79 -5.88
CA LEU A 418 -4.87 -10.07 -5.80
C LEU A 418 -5.58 -10.29 -4.46
N GLU A 419 -5.12 -9.64 -3.41
CA GLU A 419 -5.78 -9.69 -2.10
C GLU A 419 -6.91 -8.66 -1.95
N GLY A 420 -6.86 -7.55 -2.68
CA GLY A 420 -7.79 -6.45 -2.49
C GLY A 420 -7.59 -5.71 -1.16
N LEU A 421 -6.48 -5.97 -0.48
CA LEU A 421 -6.07 -5.34 0.77
C LEU A 421 -4.72 -4.68 0.51
N PRO A 422 -4.68 -3.37 0.26
CA PRO A 422 -3.46 -2.68 -0.18
C PRO A 422 -2.52 -2.38 0.99
N CYS A 423 -1.77 -3.38 1.43
CA CYS A 423 -0.79 -3.27 2.50
C CYS A 423 0.51 -4.04 2.18
N ILE A 424 1.57 -3.77 2.93
CA ILE A 424 2.88 -4.42 2.80
C ILE A 424 2.77 -5.93 3.07
N GLU A 425 2.01 -6.31 4.07
CA GLU A 425 1.78 -7.69 4.48
C GLU A 425 1.13 -8.52 3.35
N ALA A 426 0.13 -7.96 2.67
CA ALA A 426 -0.49 -8.61 1.52
C ALA A 426 0.51 -8.82 0.37
N ALA A 427 1.43 -7.88 0.16
CA ALA A 427 2.47 -8.02 -0.85
C ALA A 427 3.44 -9.17 -0.51
N ILE A 428 3.85 -9.29 0.76
CA ILE A 428 4.72 -10.37 1.23
C ILE A 428 4.02 -11.73 1.11
N VAL A 429 2.76 -11.82 1.56
CA VAL A 429 1.96 -13.05 1.46
C VAL A 429 1.84 -13.52 0.00
N GLN A 430 1.57 -12.60 -0.92
CA GLN A 430 1.48 -12.92 -2.35
C GLN A 430 2.82 -13.40 -2.92
N GLY A 431 3.93 -12.82 -2.48
CA GLY A 431 5.27 -13.28 -2.86
C GLY A 431 5.55 -14.71 -2.40
N ARG A 432 5.25 -15.03 -1.13
CA ARG A 432 5.40 -16.39 -0.56
C ARG A 432 4.54 -17.42 -1.28
N GLN A 433 3.27 -17.09 -1.54
CA GLN A 433 2.35 -17.99 -2.26
C GLN A 433 2.84 -18.27 -3.68
N ALA A 434 3.34 -17.25 -4.38
CA ALA A 434 3.88 -17.42 -5.72
C ALA A 434 5.17 -18.26 -5.74
N ALA A 435 6.02 -18.08 -4.74
CA ALA A 435 7.22 -18.92 -4.59
C ALA A 435 6.88 -20.38 -4.36
N GLN A 436 5.89 -20.66 -3.50
CA GLN A 436 5.41 -22.01 -3.26
C GLN A 436 4.86 -22.65 -4.54
N ALA A 437 4.00 -21.94 -5.27
CA ALA A 437 3.46 -22.41 -6.54
C ALA A 437 4.55 -22.65 -7.61
N ALA A 438 5.61 -21.83 -7.61
CA ALA A 438 6.74 -22.02 -8.51
C ALA A 438 7.55 -23.30 -8.17
N ARG A 439 7.77 -23.58 -6.87
CA ARG A 439 8.41 -24.83 -6.43
C ARG A 439 7.61 -26.06 -6.85
N GLU A 440 6.29 -26.04 -6.69
CA GLU A 440 5.39 -27.11 -7.10
C GLU A 440 5.41 -27.33 -8.62
N THR A 441 5.47 -26.23 -9.40
CA THR A 441 5.54 -26.29 -10.88
C THR A 441 6.87 -26.81 -11.40
N LEU A 442 7.95 -26.61 -10.65
CA LEU A 442 9.33 -27.06 -11.00
C LEU A 442 9.66 -28.44 -10.44
N ALA A 443 8.81 -28.98 -9.57
CA ALA A 443 8.98 -30.36 -9.10
C ALA A 443 8.88 -31.34 -10.28
N PRO A 444 9.72 -32.41 -10.29
CA PRO A 444 9.76 -33.37 -11.38
C PRO A 444 8.44 -34.15 -11.55
#